data_126438f1025b1857f037bc3d8e83895a
#
_entry.id   126438f1025b1857f037bc3d8e83895a
#
_cell.length_a   1.000
_cell.length_b   1.000
_cell.length_c   1.000
_cell.angle_alpha   90.00
_cell.angle_beta   90.00
_cell.angle_gamma   90.00
#
_symmetry.space_group_name_H-M   'P 1'
#
loop_
_entity.id
_entity.type
_entity.pdbx_description
1 polymer ?
#
loop_
_entity_poly.entity_id
_entity_poly.type
_entity_poly.pdbx_seq_one_letter_code
_entity_poly.pdbx_strand_id
1 'polypeptide(L)'
;AASPALDLAPRLRAADAELAGLRTAGVATGATVSSELVVFAHHRRPTLAWDVLYIGVTKAGVPTERHVILQAHTGQVLDSFDDIQHVDAVGSGQSLFLGTIDIHTDLLDTGAYALRDLTRGGHKVMDLKGKFSGPGTLFVDADNLWGDGTKTNRQTVAVDAAAGHAFTWDYYLNVHGRNGIADDGVGATSKVHQTLFGLPWVNASWSDSCFCMSYGD
;
A
#
# COMPACT_ATOMS: atom_id res chain seq x y z
N ALA A 1 -9.01 -19.55 -41.92
CA ALA A 1 -9.10 -20.62 -40.94
C ALA A 1 -10.09 -20.17 -39.85
N ALA A 2 -11.09 -21.00 -39.53
CA ALA A 2 -12.04 -20.70 -38.43
C ALA A 2 -11.25 -20.71 -37.12
N SER A 3 -11.48 -19.70 -36.25
CA SER A 3 -10.96 -19.74 -34.90
C SER A 3 -11.51 -20.98 -34.19
N PRO A 4 -10.71 -21.72 -33.43
CA PRO A 4 -11.23 -22.84 -32.66
C PRO A 4 -12.28 -22.30 -31.66
N ALA A 5 -13.37 -23.05 -31.52
CA ALA A 5 -14.42 -22.70 -30.54
C ALA A 5 -13.81 -22.64 -29.15
N LEU A 6 -14.14 -21.58 -28.40
CA LEU A 6 -13.71 -21.43 -27.02
C LEU A 6 -14.39 -22.49 -26.15
N ASP A 7 -13.61 -23.28 -25.42
CA ASP A 7 -14.13 -24.21 -24.40
C ASP A 7 -14.60 -23.41 -23.18
N LEU A 8 -15.92 -23.38 -22.95
CA LEU A 8 -16.55 -22.61 -21.87
C LEU A 8 -16.77 -23.42 -20.58
N ALA A 9 -16.28 -24.66 -20.51
CA ALA A 9 -16.37 -25.48 -19.32
C ALA A 9 -15.08 -25.37 -18.48
N PRO A 10 -15.09 -24.71 -17.33
CA PRO A 10 -13.88 -24.59 -16.50
C PRO A 10 -13.49 -25.96 -15.93
N ARG A 11 -12.19 -26.27 -15.91
CA ARG A 11 -11.64 -27.45 -15.22
C ARG A 11 -11.24 -27.14 -13.79
N LEU A 12 -10.85 -25.89 -13.54
CA LEU A 12 -10.56 -25.38 -12.21
C LEU A 12 -11.87 -24.89 -11.56
N ARG A 13 -12.15 -25.31 -10.35
CA ARG A 13 -13.30 -24.80 -9.59
C ARG A 13 -12.98 -23.41 -9.04
N ALA A 14 -14.00 -22.59 -8.78
CA ALA A 14 -13.86 -21.24 -8.21
C ALA A 14 -12.97 -21.24 -6.95
N ALA A 15 -13.26 -22.08 -5.97
CA ALA A 15 -12.48 -22.16 -4.74
C ALA A 15 -11.00 -22.53 -4.95
N ASP A 16 -10.69 -23.34 -5.96
CA ASP A 16 -9.30 -23.70 -6.29
C ASP A 16 -8.60 -22.51 -6.98
N ALA A 17 -9.32 -21.71 -7.78
CA ALA A 17 -8.80 -20.47 -8.37
C ALA A 17 -8.53 -19.41 -7.30
N GLU A 18 -9.45 -19.25 -6.32
CA GLU A 18 -9.30 -18.34 -5.18
C GLU A 18 -8.04 -18.69 -4.36
N LEU A 19 -7.80 -19.96 -4.09
CA LEU A 19 -6.57 -20.41 -3.40
C LEU A 19 -5.31 -20.20 -4.24
N ALA A 20 -5.37 -20.46 -5.55
CA ALA A 20 -4.23 -20.29 -6.44
C ALA A 20 -3.81 -18.81 -6.58
N GLY A 21 -4.77 -17.90 -6.62
CA GLY A 21 -4.54 -16.46 -6.78
C GLY A 21 -3.97 -15.77 -5.53
N LEU A 22 -4.16 -16.32 -4.33
CA LEU A 22 -3.78 -15.69 -3.05
C LEU A 22 -2.31 -15.23 -3.00
N ARG A 23 -1.40 -16.03 -3.57
CA ARG A 23 0.03 -15.67 -3.57
C ARG A 23 0.31 -14.43 -4.41
N THR A 24 -0.32 -14.35 -5.57
CA THR A 24 -0.21 -13.22 -6.51
C THR A 24 -0.92 -11.99 -5.94
N ALA A 25 -2.07 -12.18 -5.30
CA ALA A 25 -2.81 -11.09 -4.68
C ALA A 25 -2.04 -10.39 -3.55
N GLY A 26 -1.20 -11.12 -2.81
CA GLY A 26 -0.37 -10.54 -1.75
C GLY A 26 -1.15 -9.98 -0.56
N VAL A 27 -2.43 -10.35 -0.41
CA VAL A 27 -3.31 -9.87 0.67
C VAL A 27 -2.99 -10.53 2.01
N ALA A 28 -3.31 -9.81 3.09
CA ALA A 28 -3.25 -10.34 4.44
C ALA A 28 -4.44 -11.27 4.73
N THR A 29 -4.36 -12.03 5.83
CA THR A 29 -5.43 -12.88 6.30
C THR A 29 -6.70 -12.08 6.60
N GLY A 30 -7.86 -12.58 6.19
CA GLY A 30 -9.16 -11.94 6.43
C GLY A 30 -9.66 -11.05 5.27
N ALA A 31 -8.98 -11.06 4.12
CA ALA A 31 -9.50 -10.42 2.93
C ALA A 31 -10.83 -11.08 2.49
N THR A 32 -11.74 -10.26 1.98
CA THR A 32 -12.94 -10.73 1.28
C THR A 32 -12.52 -11.22 -0.11
N VAL A 33 -13.03 -12.40 -0.51
CA VAL A 33 -12.69 -12.99 -1.80
C VAL A 33 -13.98 -13.29 -2.56
N SER A 34 -14.00 -12.92 -3.83
CA SER A 34 -15.06 -13.30 -4.77
C SER A 34 -14.46 -13.72 -6.10
N SER A 35 -15.17 -14.54 -6.86
CA SER A 35 -14.69 -15.03 -8.16
C SER A 35 -15.79 -15.06 -9.20
N GLU A 36 -15.46 -14.67 -10.41
CA GLU A 36 -16.36 -14.68 -11.56
C GLU A 36 -15.69 -15.38 -12.74
N LEU A 37 -16.48 -16.14 -13.50
CA LEU A 37 -16.01 -16.79 -14.74
C LEU A 37 -16.16 -15.80 -15.90
N VAL A 38 -15.06 -15.45 -16.52
CA VAL A 38 -14.99 -14.45 -17.59
C VAL A 38 -14.32 -14.99 -18.86
N VAL A 39 -14.58 -14.32 -19.98
CA VAL A 39 -13.80 -14.52 -21.20
C VAL A 39 -12.74 -13.42 -21.28
N PHE A 40 -11.52 -13.76 -20.93
CA PHE A 40 -10.40 -12.83 -20.93
C PHE A 40 -9.77 -12.75 -22.32
N ALA A 41 -9.77 -11.56 -22.93
CA ALA A 41 -9.38 -11.34 -24.32
C ALA A 41 -8.07 -10.55 -24.48
N HIS A 42 -7.18 -10.62 -23.51
CA HIS A 42 -5.85 -9.99 -23.61
C HIS A 42 -4.99 -10.70 -24.68
N HIS A 43 -4.19 -9.94 -25.44
CA HIS A 43 -3.33 -10.45 -26.51
C HIS A 43 -4.01 -11.20 -27.67
N ARG A 44 -5.24 -10.80 -28.02
CA ARG A 44 -5.99 -11.27 -29.22
C ARG A 44 -6.43 -12.74 -29.22
N ARG A 45 -6.32 -13.46 -28.12
CA ARG A 45 -6.84 -14.82 -27.98
C ARG A 45 -7.78 -14.90 -26.79
N PRO A 46 -9.10 -14.96 -27.03
CA PRO A 46 -10.04 -15.14 -25.93
C PRO A 46 -9.76 -16.46 -25.21
N THR A 47 -9.69 -16.39 -23.89
CA THR A 47 -9.41 -17.51 -22.99
C THR A 47 -10.43 -17.50 -21.88
N LEU A 48 -11.00 -18.67 -21.55
CA LEU A 48 -11.85 -18.77 -20.35
C LEU A 48 -10.98 -18.63 -19.10
N ALA A 49 -11.35 -17.73 -18.21
CA ALA A 49 -10.58 -17.39 -17.02
C ALA A 49 -11.50 -17.18 -15.80
N TRP A 50 -10.94 -17.39 -14.63
CA TRP A 50 -11.46 -16.89 -13.38
C TRP A 50 -10.89 -15.51 -13.11
N ASP A 51 -11.75 -14.52 -12.94
CA ASP A 51 -11.42 -13.23 -12.33
C ASP A 51 -11.66 -13.36 -10.84
N VAL A 52 -10.61 -13.33 -10.04
CA VAL A 52 -10.69 -13.46 -8.59
C VAL A 52 -10.33 -12.12 -7.98
N LEU A 53 -11.30 -11.50 -7.31
CA LEU A 53 -11.17 -10.23 -6.61
C LEU A 53 -10.88 -10.48 -5.13
N TYR A 54 -9.81 -9.87 -4.63
CA TYR A 54 -9.42 -9.87 -3.22
C TYR A 54 -9.51 -8.46 -2.66
N ILE A 55 -10.46 -8.22 -1.77
CA ILE A 55 -10.67 -6.92 -1.10
C ILE A 55 -10.13 -7.00 0.33
N GLY A 56 -9.22 -6.12 0.68
CA GLY A 56 -8.64 -6.09 2.01
C GLY A 56 -7.41 -5.20 2.13
N VAL A 57 -6.41 -5.69 2.85
CA VAL A 57 -5.11 -5.02 2.97
C VAL A 57 -4.00 -5.95 2.51
N THR A 58 -2.96 -5.40 1.93
CA THR A 58 -1.73 -6.14 1.63
C THR A 58 -1.01 -6.55 2.93
N LYS A 59 -0.03 -7.43 2.84
CA LYS A 59 0.84 -7.78 3.98
C LYS A 59 1.58 -6.56 4.57
N ALA A 60 1.72 -5.49 3.78
CA ALA A 60 2.29 -4.22 4.20
C ALA A 60 1.25 -3.25 4.80
N GLY A 61 0.00 -3.68 5.02
CA GLY A 61 -1.08 -2.87 5.61
C GLY A 61 -1.66 -1.81 4.66
N VAL A 62 -1.48 -1.94 3.35
CA VAL A 62 -2.04 -1.02 2.35
C VAL A 62 -3.36 -1.59 1.85
N PRO A 63 -4.46 -0.80 1.78
CA PRO A 63 -5.70 -1.22 1.15
C PRO A 63 -5.46 -1.71 -0.28
N THR A 64 -6.23 -2.70 -0.72
CA THR A 64 -6.12 -3.28 -2.06
C THR A 64 -7.45 -3.89 -2.48
N GLU A 65 -7.80 -3.70 -3.73
CA GLU A 65 -8.84 -4.40 -4.48
C GLU A 65 -8.17 -5.11 -5.66
N ARG A 66 -7.51 -6.23 -5.34
CA ARG A 66 -6.63 -6.93 -6.27
C ARG A 66 -7.39 -7.95 -7.08
N HIS A 67 -7.45 -7.73 -8.40
CA HIS A 67 -7.87 -8.73 -9.36
C HIS A 67 -6.71 -9.65 -9.72
N VAL A 68 -6.98 -10.94 -9.78
CA VAL A 68 -6.06 -11.95 -10.32
C VAL A 68 -6.81 -12.76 -11.35
N ILE A 69 -6.38 -12.68 -12.61
CA ILE A 69 -6.99 -13.40 -13.72
C ILE A 69 -6.26 -14.73 -13.90
N LEU A 70 -6.96 -15.84 -13.70
CA LEU A 70 -6.40 -17.18 -13.82
C LEU A 70 -7.08 -17.96 -14.96
N GLN A 71 -6.29 -18.61 -15.79
CA GLN A 71 -6.84 -19.49 -16.84
C GLN A 71 -7.69 -20.60 -16.21
N ALA A 72 -8.94 -20.72 -16.63
CA ALA A 72 -9.93 -21.61 -16.00
C ALA A 72 -9.65 -23.12 -16.18
N HIS A 73 -8.73 -23.52 -17.05
CA HIS A 73 -8.35 -24.90 -17.24
C HIS A 73 -7.06 -25.31 -16.54
N THR A 74 -6.11 -24.36 -16.36
CA THR A 74 -4.75 -24.67 -15.89
C THR A 74 -4.41 -24.01 -14.56
N GLY A 75 -5.13 -22.93 -14.16
CA GLY A 75 -4.79 -22.11 -12.99
C GLY A 75 -3.59 -21.19 -13.23
N GLN A 76 -3.08 -21.08 -14.46
CA GLN A 76 -2.01 -20.15 -14.77
C GLN A 76 -2.52 -18.70 -14.60
N VAL A 77 -1.76 -17.86 -13.92
CA VAL A 77 -2.04 -16.43 -13.83
C VAL A 77 -1.79 -15.80 -15.20
N LEU A 78 -2.81 -15.17 -15.74
CA LEU A 78 -2.78 -14.46 -17.02
C LEU A 78 -2.51 -12.98 -16.84
N ASP A 79 -3.08 -12.38 -15.77
CA ASP A 79 -2.93 -10.98 -15.44
C ASP A 79 -3.19 -10.73 -13.95
N SER A 80 -2.78 -9.56 -13.44
CA SER A 80 -3.13 -9.11 -12.10
C SER A 80 -3.01 -7.60 -12.01
N PHE A 81 -4.06 -6.94 -11.55
CA PHE A 81 -4.13 -5.49 -11.38
C PHE A 81 -4.86 -5.13 -10.08
N ASP A 82 -4.70 -3.90 -9.64
CA ASP A 82 -5.40 -3.35 -8.48
C ASP A 82 -6.39 -2.30 -8.96
N ASP A 83 -7.65 -2.41 -8.56
CA ASP A 83 -8.68 -1.44 -8.93
C ASP A 83 -8.61 -0.17 -8.08
N ILE A 84 -7.93 -0.21 -6.92
CA ILE A 84 -7.70 1.00 -6.15
C ILE A 84 -6.80 1.94 -6.97
N GLN A 85 -7.39 2.99 -7.49
CA GLN A 85 -6.67 4.08 -8.13
C GLN A 85 -6.10 4.98 -7.05
N HIS A 86 -4.79 5.12 -7.06
CA HIS A 86 -4.07 6.03 -6.17
C HIS A 86 -3.94 7.38 -6.85
N VAL A 87 -4.51 8.41 -6.23
CA VAL A 87 -4.48 9.79 -6.75
C VAL A 87 -3.74 10.68 -5.74
N ASP A 88 -2.65 11.31 -6.20
CA ASP A 88 -1.94 12.28 -5.37
C ASP A 88 -2.86 13.44 -4.99
N ALA A 89 -2.89 13.76 -3.72
CA ALA A 89 -3.61 14.88 -3.15
C ALA A 89 -2.70 15.64 -2.19
N VAL A 90 -3.00 16.92 -1.98
CA VAL A 90 -2.30 17.75 -1.00
C VAL A 90 -3.22 17.99 0.18
N GLY A 91 -2.79 17.51 1.34
CA GLY A 91 -3.45 17.75 2.63
C GLY A 91 -2.72 18.78 3.47
N SER A 92 -3.33 19.13 4.61
CA SER A 92 -2.74 20.03 5.60
C SER A 92 -2.33 19.25 6.84
N GLY A 93 -1.03 19.29 7.19
CA GLY A 93 -0.47 18.64 8.37
C GLY A 93 -0.11 19.64 9.46
N GLN A 94 -0.52 19.37 10.70
CA GLN A 94 -0.11 20.11 11.87
C GLN A 94 1.10 19.40 12.51
N SER A 95 2.30 19.87 12.16
CA SER A 95 3.58 19.36 12.68
C SER A 95 3.84 19.87 14.10
N LEU A 96 4.56 19.09 14.89
CA LEU A 96 5.02 19.51 16.21
C LEU A 96 6.08 20.62 16.14
N PHE A 97 6.91 20.60 15.11
CA PHE A 97 8.09 21.48 15.00
C PHE A 97 8.00 22.51 13.87
N LEU A 98 7.17 22.26 12.84
CA LEU A 98 7.14 23.06 11.61
C LEU A 98 5.87 23.92 11.49
N GLY A 99 4.92 23.77 12.43
CA GLY A 99 3.59 24.39 12.31
C GLY A 99 2.73 23.72 11.25
N THR A 100 1.89 24.49 10.58
CA THR A 100 1.06 23.98 9.48
C THR A 100 1.88 23.86 8.20
N ILE A 101 1.86 22.68 7.58
CA ILE A 101 2.58 22.36 6.35
C ILE A 101 1.68 21.63 5.37
N ASP A 102 1.98 21.75 4.08
CA ASP A 102 1.40 20.91 3.06
C ASP A 102 2.07 19.53 3.09
N ILE A 103 1.28 18.48 2.98
CA ILE A 103 1.75 17.10 2.89
C ILE A 103 1.07 16.39 1.72
N HIS A 104 1.83 15.60 0.99
CA HIS A 104 1.29 14.74 -0.05
C HIS A 104 0.62 13.51 0.57
N THR A 105 -0.55 13.19 0.07
CA THR A 105 -1.40 12.08 0.53
C THR A 105 -1.97 11.34 -0.67
N ASP A 106 -2.52 10.17 -0.43
CA ASP A 106 -3.11 9.31 -1.43
C ASP A 106 -4.64 9.33 -1.24
N LEU A 107 -5.37 9.91 -2.19
CA LEU A 107 -6.83 9.90 -2.21
C LEU A 107 -7.30 8.50 -2.63
N LEU A 108 -7.98 7.82 -1.73
CA LEU A 108 -8.52 6.48 -1.93
C LEU A 108 -9.90 6.53 -2.60
N ASP A 109 -10.31 5.47 -3.26
CA ASP A 109 -11.63 5.35 -3.90
C ASP A 109 -12.80 5.49 -2.92
N THR A 110 -12.55 5.24 -1.64
CA THR A 110 -13.52 5.48 -0.55
C THR A 110 -13.78 6.96 -0.28
N GLY A 111 -13.00 7.86 -0.90
CA GLY A 111 -12.99 9.30 -0.61
C GLY A 111 -12.19 9.69 0.61
N ALA A 112 -11.58 8.74 1.33
CA ALA A 112 -10.65 9.02 2.41
C ALA A 112 -9.22 9.21 1.88
N TYR A 113 -8.32 9.70 2.73
CA TYR A 113 -6.93 9.99 2.38
C TYR A 113 -6.01 9.10 3.20
N ALA A 114 -5.01 8.51 2.56
CA ALA A 114 -3.95 7.78 3.24
C ALA A 114 -2.68 8.63 3.36
N LEU A 115 -1.99 8.54 4.47
CA LEU A 115 -0.71 9.23 4.65
C LEU A 115 0.39 8.47 3.87
N ARG A 116 0.34 8.66 2.56
CA ARG A 116 1.23 8.07 1.57
C ARG A 116 1.54 9.09 0.49
N ASP A 117 2.81 9.37 0.30
CA ASP A 117 3.31 10.34 -0.68
C ASP A 117 3.65 9.62 -2.00
N LEU A 118 2.78 9.76 -2.99
CA LEU A 118 2.97 9.14 -4.30
C LEU A 118 4.05 9.86 -5.12
N THR A 119 4.36 11.11 -4.80
CA THR A 119 5.35 11.93 -5.51
C THR A 119 6.78 11.56 -5.11
N ARG A 120 6.94 10.89 -3.95
CA ARG A 120 8.24 10.45 -3.41
C ARG A 120 8.28 8.94 -3.21
N GLY A 121 8.07 8.22 -4.33
CA GLY A 121 8.22 6.76 -4.38
C GLY A 121 7.19 5.97 -3.56
N GLY A 122 6.05 6.57 -3.24
CA GLY A 122 5.01 5.92 -2.44
C GLY A 122 5.39 5.76 -0.96
N HIS A 123 6.25 6.65 -0.43
CA HIS A 123 6.53 6.69 1.01
C HIS A 123 5.23 6.71 1.81
N LYS A 124 5.17 5.93 2.87
CA LYS A 124 3.98 5.82 3.72
C LYS A 124 4.33 5.82 5.19
N VAL A 125 3.40 6.31 6.00
CA VAL A 125 3.55 6.33 7.45
C VAL A 125 2.58 5.34 8.08
N MET A 126 3.12 4.46 8.94
CA MET A 126 2.42 3.36 9.60
C MET A 126 2.41 3.56 11.11
N ASP A 127 1.27 3.34 11.73
CA ASP A 127 1.10 3.38 13.18
C ASP A 127 1.40 2.01 13.80
N LEU A 128 2.44 1.87 14.60
CA LEU A 128 2.73 0.66 15.37
C LEU A 128 1.81 0.49 16.59
N LYS A 129 1.04 1.51 16.95
CA LYS A 129 0.09 1.46 18.09
C LYS A 129 0.73 1.02 19.40
N GLY A 130 1.94 1.49 19.68
CA GLY A 130 2.69 1.15 20.86
C GLY A 130 3.26 -0.28 20.85
N LYS A 131 3.36 -0.92 19.69
CA LYS A 131 4.05 -2.23 19.56
C LYS A 131 5.55 -2.03 19.30
N PHE A 132 6.35 -2.99 19.73
CA PHE A 132 7.78 -2.99 19.44
C PHE A 132 8.10 -3.18 17.95
N SER A 133 7.31 -4.00 17.25
CA SER A 133 7.53 -4.33 15.84
C SER A 133 6.22 -4.74 15.16
N GLY A 134 6.27 -4.90 13.86
CA GLY A 134 5.14 -5.37 13.05
C GLY A 134 4.93 -4.54 11.79
N PRO A 135 3.91 -4.86 10.98
CA PRO A 135 3.60 -4.11 9.77
C PRO A 135 3.12 -2.68 10.07
N GLY A 136 2.48 -2.48 11.23
CA GLY A 136 1.75 -1.26 11.54
C GLY A 136 0.39 -1.18 10.84
N THR A 137 -0.30 -0.06 11.02
CA THR A 137 -1.55 0.29 10.34
C THR A 137 -1.32 1.60 9.58
N LEU A 138 -1.67 1.67 8.30
CA LEU A 138 -1.57 2.90 7.52
C LEU A 138 -2.46 3.98 8.17
N PHE A 139 -1.93 5.19 8.29
CA PHE A 139 -2.76 6.32 8.71
C PHE A 139 -3.72 6.67 7.58
N VAL A 140 -5.01 6.73 7.92
CA VAL A 140 -6.09 7.13 7.00
C VAL A 140 -6.93 8.18 7.69
N ASP A 141 -7.33 9.19 6.93
CA ASP A 141 -8.12 10.33 7.39
C ASP A 141 -9.24 10.65 6.40
N ALA A 142 -10.34 11.22 6.90
CA ALA A 142 -11.52 11.48 6.07
C ALA A 142 -11.50 12.85 5.38
N ASP A 143 -10.83 13.85 5.97
CA ASP A 143 -10.89 15.24 5.53
C ASP A 143 -9.53 15.82 5.07
N ASN A 144 -8.47 15.00 5.09
CA ASN A 144 -7.11 15.36 4.72
C ASN A 144 -6.48 16.46 5.61
N LEU A 145 -6.97 16.57 6.87
CA LEU A 145 -6.45 17.47 7.90
C LEU A 145 -5.77 16.64 8.99
N TRP A 146 -4.46 16.68 9.06
CA TRP A 146 -3.65 15.73 9.81
C TRP A 146 -3.04 16.36 11.06
N GLY A 147 -3.34 15.77 12.21
CA GLY A 147 -2.78 16.19 13.48
C GLY A 147 -3.39 17.48 14.04
N ASP A 148 -2.86 17.94 15.16
CA ASP A 148 -3.28 19.17 15.84
C ASP A 148 -2.08 19.99 16.39
N GLY A 149 -0.86 19.60 16.03
CA GLY A 149 0.37 20.23 16.48
C GLY A 149 0.77 19.86 17.92
N THR A 150 0.11 18.90 18.54
CA THR A 150 0.48 18.44 19.89
C THR A 150 1.12 17.05 19.87
N LYS A 151 2.01 16.77 20.82
CA LYS A 151 2.67 15.47 20.98
C LYS A 151 1.73 14.33 21.40
N THR A 152 0.52 14.66 21.85
CA THR A 152 -0.49 13.68 22.27
C THR A 152 -1.35 13.20 21.12
N ASN A 153 -1.36 13.93 20.01
CA ASN A 153 -2.06 13.54 18.79
C ASN A 153 -1.18 12.62 17.94
N ARG A 154 -1.66 11.43 17.67
CA ARG A 154 -0.89 10.41 16.92
C ARG A 154 -0.61 10.82 15.48
N GLN A 155 -1.50 11.55 14.84
CA GLN A 155 -1.31 12.04 13.48
C GLN A 155 -0.23 13.13 13.43
N THR A 156 -0.06 13.97 14.47
CA THR A 156 1.01 14.97 14.52
C THR A 156 2.40 14.34 14.38
N VAL A 157 2.65 13.24 15.09
CA VAL A 157 3.91 12.49 14.98
C VAL A 157 4.07 11.88 13.58
N ALA A 158 2.97 11.42 13.00
CA ALA A 158 2.98 10.89 11.63
C ALA A 158 3.28 11.98 10.58
N VAL A 159 2.76 13.20 10.77
CA VAL A 159 3.08 14.38 9.94
C VAL A 159 4.57 14.70 10.00
N ASP A 160 5.17 14.70 11.20
CA ASP A 160 6.61 14.96 11.36
C ASP A 160 7.46 13.91 10.63
N ALA A 161 7.07 12.64 10.70
CA ALA A 161 7.76 11.56 9.99
C ALA A 161 7.62 11.69 8.45
N ALA A 162 6.42 12.06 7.96
CA ALA A 162 6.19 12.31 6.54
C ALA A 162 7.02 13.49 6.03
N ALA A 163 7.02 14.61 6.77
CA ALA A 163 7.79 15.80 6.43
C ALA A 163 9.31 15.52 6.42
N GLY A 164 9.81 14.82 7.43
CA GLY A 164 11.23 14.44 7.50
C GLY A 164 11.67 13.60 6.30
N HIS A 165 10.84 12.64 5.88
CA HIS A 165 11.09 11.87 4.66
C HIS A 165 11.08 12.75 3.41
N ALA A 166 10.05 13.60 3.25
CA ALA A 166 9.92 14.48 2.08
C ALA A 166 11.12 15.40 1.93
N PHE A 167 11.57 16.07 3.00
CA PHE A 167 12.75 16.94 2.97
C PHE A 167 14.03 16.18 2.64
N THR A 168 14.18 14.98 3.18
CA THR A 168 15.36 14.15 2.90
C THR A 168 15.36 13.70 1.45
N TRP A 169 14.22 13.23 0.93
CA TRP A 169 14.07 12.83 -0.47
C TRP A 169 14.41 13.97 -1.42
N ASP A 170 13.79 15.14 -1.21
CA ASP A 170 13.98 16.30 -2.06
C ASP A 170 15.44 16.82 -2.04
N TYR A 171 16.07 16.81 -0.86
CA TYR A 171 17.48 17.16 -0.74
C TYR A 171 18.37 16.23 -1.58
N TYR A 172 18.21 14.92 -1.43
CA TYR A 172 19.06 13.96 -2.17
C TYR A 172 18.76 13.97 -3.67
N LEU A 173 17.51 14.14 -4.06
CA LEU A 173 17.15 14.25 -5.47
C LEU A 173 17.72 15.54 -6.10
N ASN A 174 17.50 16.69 -5.47
CA ASN A 174 17.83 17.99 -6.06
C ASN A 174 19.32 18.30 -5.99
N VAL A 175 20.02 17.85 -4.95
CA VAL A 175 21.45 18.17 -4.73
C VAL A 175 22.36 17.08 -5.31
N HIS A 176 21.94 15.82 -5.23
CA HIS A 176 22.80 14.69 -5.61
C HIS A 176 22.27 13.90 -6.81
N GLY A 177 21.08 14.25 -7.35
CA GLY A 177 20.42 13.52 -8.43
C GLY A 177 19.99 12.11 -8.03
N ARG A 178 19.92 11.82 -6.73
CA ARG A 178 19.61 10.49 -6.19
C ARG A 178 18.12 10.36 -5.94
N ASN A 179 17.50 9.44 -6.65
CA ASN A 179 16.07 9.20 -6.61
C ASN A 179 15.70 8.13 -5.56
N GLY A 180 15.59 8.53 -4.30
CA GLY A 180 15.31 7.63 -3.17
C GLY A 180 16.54 7.02 -2.52
N ILE A 181 16.35 6.23 -1.43
CA ILE A 181 17.44 5.66 -0.62
C ILE A 181 18.31 4.71 -1.45
N ALA A 182 17.71 3.86 -2.27
CA ALA A 182 18.41 2.91 -3.14
C ALA A 182 18.65 3.44 -4.56
N ASP A 183 18.27 4.69 -4.83
CA ASP A 183 18.34 5.32 -6.17
C ASP A 183 17.47 4.60 -7.23
N ASP A 184 16.35 4.03 -6.78
CA ASP A 184 15.43 3.23 -7.59
C ASP A 184 14.02 3.82 -7.69
N GLY A 185 13.80 5.01 -7.11
CA GLY A 185 12.50 5.67 -7.07
C GLY A 185 11.52 5.08 -6.07
N VAL A 186 11.95 4.18 -5.18
CA VAL A 186 11.09 3.57 -4.17
C VAL A 186 11.21 4.29 -2.84
N GLY A 187 10.07 4.73 -2.30
CA GLY A 187 9.97 5.37 -0.98
C GLY A 187 10.04 4.36 0.16
N ALA A 188 10.74 4.72 1.23
CA ALA A 188 10.78 3.91 2.44
C ALA A 188 9.43 3.94 3.19
N THR A 189 9.25 3.04 4.15
CA THR A 189 8.14 3.09 5.10
C THR A 189 8.61 3.72 6.41
N SER A 190 7.93 4.75 6.90
CA SER A 190 8.09 5.26 8.26
C SER A 190 7.11 4.58 9.20
N LYS A 191 7.56 4.09 10.33
CA LYS A 191 6.74 3.49 11.38
C LYS A 191 6.87 4.34 12.64
N VAL A 192 5.77 4.84 13.15
CA VAL A 192 5.75 5.71 14.34
C VAL A 192 5.08 5.00 15.52
N HIS A 193 5.20 5.58 16.70
CA HIS A 193 4.65 5.05 17.96
C HIS A 193 5.18 3.66 18.30
N GLN A 194 6.49 3.46 18.08
CA GLN A 194 7.18 2.28 18.57
C GLN A 194 7.43 2.39 20.06
N THR A 195 7.20 1.30 20.81
CA THR A 195 7.55 1.21 22.22
C THR A 195 8.46 0.00 22.48
N LEU A 196 9.19 0.04 23.58
CA LEU A 196 9.98 -1.09 24.05
C LEU A 196 9.28 -1.70 25.26
N PHE A 197 8.72 -2.91 25.12
CA PHE A 197 7.95 -3.58 26.18
C PHE A 197 6.82 -2.72 26.78
N GLY A 198 6.16 -1.91 25.92
CA GLY A 198 5.08 -1.00 26.35
C GLY A 198 5.55 0.29 27.05
N LEU A 199 6.85 0.54 27.11
CA LEU A 199 7.43 1.78 27.63
C LEU A 199 7.84 2.71 26.48
N PRO A 200 7.84 4.03 26.69
CA PRO A 200 8.36 5.00 25.72
C PRO A 200 9.77 4.61 25.26
N TRP A 201 10.02 4.71 23.96
CA TRP A 201 11.33 4.41 23.39
C TRP A 201 11.82 5.60 22.56
N VAL A 202 12.49 6.53 23.22
CA VAL A 202 13.01 7.75 22.60
C VAL A 202 14.22 7.42 21.74
N ASN A 203 13.98 6.87 20.55
CA ASN A 203 15.00 6.44 19.60
C ASN A 203 14.40 6.28 18.21
N ALA A 204 15.28 6.06 17.22
CA ALA A 204 14.91 5.69 15.87
C ALA A 204 15.86 4.62 15.33
N SER A 205 15.36 3.72 14.48
CA SER A 205 16.16 2.65 13.88
C SER A 205 15.74 2.36 12.45
N TRP A 206 16.73 2.11 11.61
CA TRP A 206 16.54 1.62 10.25
C TRP A 206 16.59 0.09 10.19
N SER A 207 15.84 -0.50 9.27
CA SER A 207 15.89 -1.93 8.97
C SER A 207 15.80 -2.18 7.47
N ASP A 208 16.84 -2.81 6.90
CA ASP A 208 16.87 -3.20 5.49
C ASP A 208 15.82 -4.25 5.16
N SER A 209 15.49 -5.14 6.11
CA SER A 209 14.55 -6.24 5.87
C SER A 209 13.13 -5.80 5.57
N CYS A 210 12.72 -4.62 6.04
CA CYS A 210 11.41 -4.01 5.73
C CYS A 210 11.54 -2.72 4.90
N PHE A 211 12.76 -2.30 4.58
CA PHE A 211 13.04 -0.99 3.96
C PHE A 211 12.30 0.12 4.72
N CYS A 212 12.50 0.17 6.02
CA CYS A 212 11.72 1.02 6.89
C CYS A 212 12.53 1.68 8.00
N MET A 213 12.10 2.89 8.38
CA MET A 213 12.52 3.60 9.58
C MET A 213 11.46 3.46 10.65
N SER A 214 11.84 3.13 11.87
CA SER A 214 10.96 3.09 13.03
C SER A 214 11.33 4.17 14.01
N TYR A 215 10.33 4.89 14.52
CA TYR A 215 10.46 5.99 15.47
C TYR A 215 9.67 5.67 16.74
N GLY A 216 10.30 5.86 17.88
CA GLY A 216 9.65 5.84 19.18
C GLY A 216 9.31 7.25 19.67
N ASP A 217 8.37 7.33 20.56
CA ASP A 217 7.83 8.55 21.21
C ASP A 217 7.60 8.34 22.71
#